data_0fc6ebdf86ded763ee9818f4e7d413ca
#
_entry.id   0fc6ebdf86ded763ee9818f4e7d413ca
#
_cell.length_a   1.000
_cell.length_b   1.000
_cell.length_c   1.000
_cell.angle_alpha   90.00
_cell.angle_beta   90.00
_cell.angle_gamma   90.00
#
_symmetry.space_group_name_H-M   'P 1'
#
loop_
_entity.id
_entity.type
_entity.pdbx_description
1 polymer ?
#
loop_
_entity_poly.entity_id
_entity_poly.type
_entity_poly.pdbx_seq_one_letter_code
_entity_poly.pdbx_strand_id
1 'polypeptide(L)'
;CCILFTFLIMNVLGITLNMMSLGGITLGVGMIVDNSIVVLENIFTYRADGYDRLEACTKGTGEVIGAVIASTLTTVAVFLPIALSGGMAGMMFKEFCITIVALLLSSLIISITLVPLLCYFLLGGTKQQSIKPQGSGATPITEKPLSRAYRSSLNFLITHRWAGVALTVVICIVSVLSVSQAGMELIPEMDEGEVSVTVSMPNGSTMEDTAAIEDRIAAIAVDTIPELEQIYYSTGSSTSIMSSSSGASVTISLVDLDQRDRSSADIAKQLRHDLQDIACLLYTSPSPRDRG
;
A
#
# COMPACT_ATOMS: atom_id res chain seq x y z
N CYS A 1 -16.28 -13.34 8.20
CA CYS A 1 -16.86 -13.95 6.99
C CYS A 1 -16.27 -13.37 5.72
N CYS A 2 -16.23 -12.02 5.51
CA CYS A 2 -15.66 -11.43 4.27
C CYS A 2 -14.25 -11.92 3.96
N ILE A 3 -13.34 -11.86 4.92
CA ILE A 3 -11.94 -12.30 4.74
C ILE A 3 -11.85 -13.78 4.38
N LEU A 4 -12.64 -14.64 5.04
CA LEU A 4 -12.66 -16.07 4.71
C LEU A 4 -13.18 -16.33 3.30
N PHE A 5 -14.19 -15.59 2.87
CA PHE A 5 -14.70 -15.68 1.51
C PHE A 5 -13.70 -15.13 0.49
N THR A 6 -12.95 -14.10 0.85
CA THR A 6 -11.84 -13.60 0.02
C THR A 6 -10.75 -14.64 -0.15
N PHE A 7 -10.35 -15.33 0.92
CA PHE A 7 -9.38 -16.43 0.81
C PHE A 7 -9.87 -17.56 -0.10
N LEU A 8 -11.16 -17.87 -0.07
CA LEU A 8 -11.74 -18.83 -1.00
C LEU A 8 -11.58 -18.36 -2.46
N ILE A 9 -11.91 -17.10 -2.75
CA ILE A 9 -11.75 -16.53 -4.09
C ILE A 9 -10.28 -16.51 -4.52
N MET A 10 -9.37 -16.11 -3.64
CA MET A 10 -7.92 -16.09 -3.92
C MET A 10 -7.41 -17.49 -4.26
N ASN A 11 -7.85 -18.51 -3.51
CA ASN A 11 -7.49 -19.90 -3.78
C ASN A 11 -7.99 -20.37 -5.16
N VAL A 12 -9.22 -20.02 -5.54
CA VAL A 12 -9.78 -20.33 -6.87
C VAL A 12 -9.02 -19.62 -7.99
N LEU A 13 -8.56 -18.39 -7.75
CA LEU A 13 -7.78 -17.61 -8.71
C LEU A 13 -6.29 -17.95 -8.73
N GLY A 14 -5.83 -18.86 -7.84
CA GLY A 14 -4.43 -19.27 -7.74
C GLY A 14 -3.50 -18.17 -7.20
N ILE A 15 -4.03 -17.20 -6.44
CA ILE A 15 -3.26 -16.13 -5.84
C ILE A 15 -2.67 -16.61 -4.52
N THR A 16 -1.35 -16.47 -4.37
CA THR A 16 -0.63 -16.84 -3.14
C THR A 16 -0.68 -15.75 -2.09
N LEU A 17 -0.56 -16.15 -0.82
CA LEU A 17 -0.41 -15.21 0.29
C LEU A 17 1.05 -14.71 0.33
N ASN A 18 1.25 -13.50 -0.16
CA ASN A 18 2.54 -12.82 -0.14
C ASN A 18 2.39 -11.39 0.43
N MET A 19 3.48 -10.64 0.55
CA MET A 19 3.44 -9.28 1.09
C MET A 19 2.48 -8.36 0.32
N MET A 20 2.35 -8.53 -0.99
CA MET A 20 1.46 -7.72 -1.82
C MET A 20 -0.01 -8.07 -1.57
N SER A 21 -0.37 -9.36 -1.56
CA SER A 21 -1.74 -9.79 -1.29
C SER A 21 -2.16 -9.48 0.16
N LEU A 22 -1.26 -9.63 1.14
CA LEU A 22 -1.51 -9.23 2.53
C LEU A 22 -1.70 -7.73 2.67
N GLY A 23 -0.91 -6.92 1.96
CA GLY A 23 -1.10 -5.48 1.87
C GLY A 23 -2.48 -5.11 1.30
N GLY A 24 -2.93 -5.80 0.25
CA GLY A 24 -4.25 -5.67 -0.33
C GLY A 24 -5.37 -6.00 0.66
N ILE A 25 -5.24 -7.09 1.42
CA ILE A 25 -6.19 -7.45 2.48
C ILE A 25 -6.22 -6.37 3.57
N THR A 26 -5.06 -5.90 4.02
CA THR A 26 -4.96 -4.90 5.10
C THR A 26 -5.65 -3.60 4.71
N LEU A 27 -5.41 -3.10 3.49
CA LEU A 27 -6.09 -1.91 2.97
C LEU A 27 -7.59 -2.15 2.81
N GLY A 28 -7.97 -3.29 2.26
CA GLY A 28 -9.36 -3.63 1.98
C GLY A 28 -10.20 -3.90 3.23
N VAL A 29 -9.61 -4.34 4.35
CA VAL A 29 -10.33 -4.53 5.63
C VAL A 29 -11.01 -3.23 6.08
N GLY A 30 -10.36 -2.08 5.91
CA GLY A 30 -10.98 -0.79 6.19
C GLY A 30 -12.23 -0.52 5.33
N MET A 31 -12.20 -0.91 4.06
CA MET A 31 -13.31 -0.70 3.11
C MET A 31 -14.47 -1.69 3.28
N ILE A 32 -14.23 -2.88 3.87
CA ILE A 32 -15.28 -3.88 4.13
C ILE A 32 -16.36 -3.32 5.04
N VAL A 33 -15.94 -2.58 6.06
CA VAL A 33 -16.82 -2.11 7.13
C VAL A 33 -17.80 -1.07 6.61
N ASP A 34 -17.38 -0.22 5.66
CA ASP A 34 -18.19 0.89 5.13
C ASP A 34 -19.51 0.40 4.52
N ASN A 35 -19.47 -0.58 3.64
CA ASN A 35 -20.68 -1.12 3.00
C ASN A 35 -21.65 -1.71 4.03
N SER A 36 -21.11 -2.42 5.02
CA SER A 36 -21.92 -3.05 6.08
C SER A 36 -22.55 -2.02 7.02
N ILE A 37 -21.83 -0.93 7.34
CA ILE A 37 -22.33 0.16 8.18
C ILE A 37 -23.51 0.86 7.49
N VAL A 38 -23.39 1.21 6.22
CA VAL A 38 -24.47 1.89 5.47
C VAL A 38 -25.75 1.07 5.46
N VAL A 39 -25.65 -0.24 5.20
CA VAL A 39 -26.83 -1.13 5.21
C VAL A 39 -27.40 -1.24 6.61
N LEU A 40 -26.55 -1.42 7.62
CA LEU A 40 -26.98 -1.55 9.02
C LEU A 40 -27.69 -0.29 9.51
N GLU A 41 -27.11 0.89 9.27
CA GLU A 41 -27.66 2.17 9.72
C GLU A 41 -29.04 2.42 9.09
N ASN A 42 -29.20 2.13 7.80
CA ASN A 42 -30.49 2.29 7.14
C ASN A 42 -31.56 1.33 7.68
N ILE A 43 -31.20 0.07 7.96
CA ILE A 43 -32.10 -0.89 8.62
C ILE A 43 -32.53 -0.36 9.99
N PHE A 44 -31.60 0.20 10.80
CA PHE A 44 -31.93 0.77 12.10
C PHE A 44 -32.84 2.00 11.99
N THR A 45 -32.67 2.83 10.96
CA THR A 45 -33.54 3.99 10.69
C THR A 45 -34.96 3.53 10.42
N TYR A 46 -35.16 2.56 9.53
CA TYR A 46 -36.49 1.98 9.29
C TYR A 46 -37.10 1.33 10.54
N ARG A 47 -36.29 0.70 11.38
CA ARG A 47 -36.76 0.17 12.69
C ARG A 47 -37.18 1.27 13.64
N ALA A 48 -36.46 2.38 13.68
CA ALA A 48 -36.79 3.54 14.51
C ALA A 48 -38.12 4.20 14.05
N ASP A 49 -38.39 4.19 12.73
CA ASP A 49 -39.64 4.69 12.13
C ASP A 49 -40.85 3.75 12.37
N GLY A 50 -40.65 2.61 13.05
CA GLY A 50 -41.73 1.73 13.49
C GLY A 50 -42.08 0.59 12.51
N TYR A 51 -41.30 0.38 11.45
CA TYR A 51 -41.52 -0.75 10.53
C TYR A 51 -41.24 -2.09 11.22
N ASP A 52 -41.93 -3.15 10.81
CA ASP A 52 -41.66 -4.49 11.28
C ASP A 52 -40.26 -4.96 10.88
N ARG A 53 -39.73 -5.98 11.58
CA ARG A 53 -38.35 -6.47 11.37
C ARG A 53 -38.06 -6.85 9.94
N LEU A 54 -38.94 -7.65 9.34
CA LEU A 54 -38.80 -8.10 7.97
C LEU A 54 -38.84 -6.92 6.98
N GLU A 55 -39.80 -6.02 7.22
CA GLU A 55 -39.99 -4.84 6.39
C GLU A 55 -38.82 -3.86 6.51
N ALA A 56 -38.30 -3.64 7.70
CA ALA A 56 -37.13 -2.80 7.93
C ALA A 56 -35.88 -3.36 7.26
N CYS A 57 -35.64 -4.68 7.37
CA CYS A 57 -34.50 -5.32 6.71
C CYS A 57 -34.63 -5.29 5.17
N THR A 58 -35.80 -5.56 4.63
CA THR A 58 -36.01 -5.59 3.17
C THR A 58 -36.00 -4.21 2.53
N LYS A 59 -36.78 -3.27 3.09
CA LYS A 59 -36.87 -1.89 2.60
C LYS A 59 -35.56 -1.13 2.84
N GLY A 60 -35.00 -1.23 4.06
CA GLY A 60 -33.77 -0.56 4.41
C GLY A 60 -32.59 -1.01 3.58
N THR A 61 -32.45 -2.30 3.29
CA THR A 61 -31.41 -2.78 2.35
C THR A 61 -31.71 -2.37 0.93
N GLY A 62 -32.98 -2.51 0.47
CA GLY A 62 -33.39 -2.20 -0.90
C GLY A 62 -33.14 -0.75 -1.31
N GLU A 63 -33.27 0.20 -0.37
CA GLU A 63 -33.03 1.62 -0.64
C GLU A 63 -31.55 1.93 -0.88
N VAL A 64 -30.63 1.32 -0.12
CA VAL A 64 -29.19 1.62 -0.19
C VAL A 64 -28.41 0.71 -1.13
N ILE A 65 -28.99 -0.41 -1.58
CA ILE A 65 -28.30 -1.40 -2.41
C ILE A 65 -27.70 -0.81 -3.68
N GLY A 66 -28.43 0.09 -4.35
CA GLY A 66 -27.94 0.76 -5.56
C GLY A 66 -26.70 1.62 -5.30
N ALA A 67 -26.70 2.37 -4.19
CA ALA A 67 -25.57 3.21 -3.80
C ALA A 67 -24.35 2.37 -3.43
N VAL A 68 -24.54 1.28 -2.69
CA VAL A 68 -23.48 0.36 -2.25
C VAL A 68 -22.86 -0.37 -3.47
N ILE A 69 -23.66 -0.82 -4.41
CA ILE A 69 -23.16 -1.42 -5.67
C ILE A 69 -22.36 -0.38 -6.46
N ALA A 70 -22.90 0.82 -6.65
CA ALA A 70 -22.24 1.87 -7.42
C ALA A 70 -20.90 2.27 -6.81
N SER A 71 -20.82 2.48 -5.48
CA SER A 71 -19.57 2.81 -4.78
C SER A 71 -18.54 1.70 -4.92
N THR A 72 -18.95 0.44 -4.74
CA THR A 72 -18.05 -0.71 -4.88
C THR A 72 -17.53 -0.85 -6.31
N LEU A 73 -18.41 -0.71 -7.34
CA LEU A 73 -18.00 -0.76 -8.74
C LEU A 73 -17.06 0.38 -9.12
N THR A 74 -17.27 1.58 -8.56
CA THR A 74 -16.35 2.71 -8.77
C THR A 74 -14.96 2.39 -8.25
N THR A 75 -14.87 1.81 -7.07
CA THR A 75 -13.57 1.41 -6.49
C THR A 75 -12.92 0.29 -7.31
N VAL A 76 -13.69 -0.71 -7.74
CA VAL A 76 -13.19 -1.78 -8.63
C VAL A 76 -12.69 -1.20 -9.96
N ALA A 77 -13.40 -0.22 -10.54
CA ALA A 77 -12.99 0.44 -11.79
C ALA A 77 -11.66 1.18 -11.68
N VAL A 78 -11.24 1.60 -10.48
CA VAL A 78 -9.93 2.22 -10.24
C VAL A 78 -8.81 1.16 -10.17
N PHE A 79 -9.06 0.04 -9.47
CA PHE A 79 -8.02 -0.97 -9.28
C PHE A 79 -7.85 -1.92 -10.47
N LEU A 80 -8.91 -2.17 -11.23
CA LEU A 80 -8.88 -3.12 -12.35
C LEU A 80 -7.89 -2.74 -13.47
N PRO A 81 -7.80 -1.49 -13.93
CA PRO A 81 -6.81 -1.10 -14.93
C PRO A 81 -5.36 -1.30 -14.47
N ILE A 82 -5.09 -1.05 -13.18
CA ILE A 82 -3.75 -1.26 -12.61
C ILE A 82 -3.42 -2.77 -12.63
N ALA A 83 -4.37 -3.63 -12.29
CA ALA A 83 -4.20 -5.08 -12.34
C ALA A 83 -3.96 -5.61 -13.76
N LEU A 84 -4.44 -4.90 -14.79
CA LEU A 84 -4.30 -5.26 -16.20
C LEU A 84 -3.12 -4.56 -16.89
N SER A 85 -2.44 -3.63 -16.21
CA SER A 85 -1.29 -2.94 -16.76
C SER A 85 -0.12 -3.90 -16.98
N GLY A 86 0.63 -3.67 -18.07
CA GLY A 86 1.85 -4.43 -18.37
C GLY A 86 3.09 -3.83 -17.72
N GLY A 87 4.22 -4.53 -17.87
CA GLY A 87 5.51 -4.08 -17.35
C GLY A 87 5.75 -4.50 -15.89
N MET A 88 6.90 -4.07 -15.34
CA MET A 88 7.35 -4.48 -14.01
C MET A 88 6.38 -4.02 -12.90
N ALA A 89 5.90 -2.79 -12.98
CA ALA A 89 4.91 -2.26 -12.04
C ALA A 89 3.60 -3.08 -12.06
N GLY A 90 3.10 -3.41 -13.26
CA GLY A 90 1.91 -4.25 -13.40
C GLY A 90 2.09 -5.63 -12.79
N MET A 91 3.24 -6.28 -12.99
CA MET A 91 3.53 -7.57 -12.35
C MET A 91 3.52 -7.50 -10.83
N MET A 92 4.12 -6.47 -10.25
CA MET A 92 4.19 -6.30 -8.79
C MET A 92 2.81 -6.01 -8.17
N PHE A 93 2.04 -5.10 -8.78
CA PHE A 93 0.77 -4.66 -8.21
C PHE A 93 -0.43 -5.51 -8.61
N LYS A 94 -0.29 -6.44 -9.55
CA LYS A 94 -1.38 -7.29 -10.04
C LYS A 94 -2.06 -8.06 -8.90
N GLU A 95 -1.29 -8.77 -8.08
CA GLU A 95 -1.83 -9.58 -6.99
C GLU A 95 -2.48 -8.72 -5.90
N PHE A 96 -1.87 -7.56 -5.59
CA PHE A 96 -2.43 -6.55 -4.70
C PHE A 96 -3.81 -6.07 -5.16
N CYS A 97 -3.92 -5.61 -6.41
CA CYS A 97 -5.16 -5.08 -6.96
C CYS A 97 -6.25 -6.13 -7.09
N ILE A 98 -5.92 -7.34 -7.55
CA ILE A 98 -6.90 -8.43 -7.68
C ILE A 98 -7.40 -8.85 -6.28
N THR A 99 -6.54 -8.86 -5.27
CA THR A 99 -6.94 -9.16 -3.89
C THR A 99 -7.92 -8.13 -3.35
N ILE A 100 -7.69 -6.84 -3.59
CA ILE A 100 -8.64 -5.77 -3.20
C ILE A 100 -9.98 -5.95 -3.92
N VAL A 101 -9.96 -6.20 -5.23
CA VAL A 101 -11.20 -6.42 -6.00
C VAL A 101 -11.97 -7.64 -5.47
N ALA A 102 -11.30 -8.75 -5.21
CA ALA A 102 -11.91 -9.95 -4.62
C ALA A 102 -12.52 -9.65 -3.25
N LEU A 103 -11.82 -8.87 -2.42
CA LEU A 103 -12.28 -8.47 -1.10
C LEU A 103 -13.51 -7.56 -1.16
N LEU A 104 -13.53 -6.57 -2.05
CA LEU A 104 -14.65 -5.67 -2.26
C LEU A 104 -15.90 -6.40 -2.76
N LEU A 105 -15.74 -7.32 -3.71
CA LEU A 105 -16.86 -8.14 -4.21
C LEU A 105 -17.38 -9.08 -3.10
N SER A 106 -16.50 -9.66 -2.30
CA SER A 106 -16.87 -10.46 -1.13
C SER A 106 -17.67 -9.64 -0.11
N SER A 107 -17.21 -8.43 0.17
CA SER A 107 -17.87 -7.48 1.07
C SER A 107 -19.25 -7.09 0.56
N LEU A 108 -19.37 -6.81 -0.73
CA LEU A 108 -20.64 -6.45 -1.36
C LEU A 108 -21.69 -7.58 -1.20
N ILE A 109 -21.30 -8.82 -1.54
CA ILE A 109 -22.20 -9.98 -1.41
C ILE A 109 -22.64 -10.15 0.05
N ILE A 110 -21.72 -10.08 0.99
CA ILE A 110 -22.00 -10.28 2.42
C ILE A 110 -22.84 -9.13 2.99
N SER A 111 -22.60 -7.89 2.58
CA SER A 111 -23.37 -6.73 3.03
C SER A 111 -24.82 -6.78 2.56
N ILE A 112 -25.08 -7.34 1.38
CA ILE A 112 -26.45 -7.45 0.84
C ILE A 112 -27.18 -8.68 1.38
N THR A 113 -26.47 -9.75 1.74
CA THR A 113 -27.08 -11.02 2.13
C THR A 113 -26.99 -11.27 3.64
N LEU A 114 -25.77 -11.36 4.17
CA LEU A 114 -25.54 -11.76 5.56
C LEU A 114 -25.91 -10.66 6.55
N VAL A 115 -25.65 -9.40 6.24
CA VAL A 115 -25.92 -8.28 7.17
C VAL A 115 -27.42 -8.14 7.44
N PRO A 116 -28.34 -8.07 6.45
CA PRO A 116 -29.77 -8.02 6.70
C PRO A 116 -30.28 -9.27 7.42
N LEU A 117 -29.73 -10.44 7.10
CA LEU A 117 -30.09 -11.68 7.77
C LEU A 117 -29.73 -11.68 9.25
N LEU A 118 -28.51 -11.25 9.58
CA LEU A 118 -28.07 -11.10 10.97
C LEU A 118 -28.89 -10.04 11.71
N CYS A 119 -29.21 -8.92 11.07
CA CYS A 119 -30.10 -7.91 11.64
C CYS A 119 -31.46 -8.50 11.98
N TYR A 120 -32.06 -9.27 11.08
CA TYR A 120 -33.35 -9.92 11.32
C TYR A 120 -33.30 -10.84 12.54
N PHE A 121 -32.25 -11.65 12.72
CA PHE A 121 -32.09 -12.53 13.87
C PHE A 121 -31.78 -11.78 15.18
N LEU A 122 -30.85 -10.82 15.14
CA LEU A 122 -30.40 -10.11 16.33
C LEU A 122 -31.45 -9.12 16.87
N LEU A 123 -32.22 -8.45 15.99
CA LEU A 123 -33.28 -7.56 16.41
C LEU A 123 -34.52 -8.33 16.92
N GLY A 124 -34.48 -9.66 16.93
CA GLY A 124 -35.56 -10.54 17.37
C GLY A 124 -35.91 -10.48 18.86
N GLY A 125 -34.97 -10.08 19.70
CA GLY A 125 -35.14 -10.08 21.18
C GLY A 125 -35.52 -8.75 21.80
N THR A 126 -35.43 -7.66 21.10
CA THR A 126 -35.72 -6.33 21.66
C THR A 126 -37.20 -6.06 21.52
N LYS A 127 -37.94 -6.19 22.69
CA LYS A 127 -39.28 -5.64 22.80
C LYS A 127 -39.23 -4.21 22.27
N GLN A 128 -40.18 -3.91 21.39
CA GLN A 128 -40.47 -2.60 20.82
C GLN A 128 -40.50 -1.54 21.94
N GLN A 129 -39.32 -1.05 22.34
CA GLN A 129 -39.29 0.25 22.97
C GLN A 129 -39.57 1.20 21.80
N SER A 130 -40.80 1.67 21.74
CA SER A 130 -41.17 2.83 20.94
C SER A 130 -40.24 3.95 21.33
N ILE A 131 -39.13 4.06 20.58
CA ILE A 131 -38.38 5.29 20.53
C ILE A 131 -39.32 6.20 19.75
N LYS A 132 -40.15 6.95 20.48
CA LYS A 132 -40.99 8.00 19.90
C LYS A 132 -40.10 8.76 18.92
N PRO A 133 -40.59 9.00 17.68
CA PRO A 133 -39.90 9.88 16.78
C PRO A 133 -39.71 11.19 17.54
N GLN A 134 -38.47 11.50 17.84
CA GLN A 134 -38.11 12.76 18.47
C GLN A 134 -38.20 13.84 17.41
N GLY A 135 -39.46 14.13 17.01
CA GLY A 135 -39.80 15.39 16.41
C GLY A 135 -39.52 16.49 17.44
N SER A 136 -38.66 17.38 17.10
CA SER A 136 -38.50 18.76 17.60
C SER A 136 -38.75 18.96 19.13
N GLY A 137 -37.98 18.32 19.96
CA GLY A 137 -37.96 18.57 21.37
C GLY A 137 -36.64 18.09 21.94
N ALA A 138 -35.64 18.94 21.95
CA ALA A 138 -34.32 18.62 22.49
C ALA A 138 -34.45 18.24 23.96
N THR A 139 -34.52 16.94 24.26
CA THR A 139 -34.07 16.48 25.57
C THR A 139 -32.58 16.73 25.66
N PRO A 140 -32.08 17.33 26.73
CA PRO A 140 -30.66 17.54 26.92
C PRO A 140 -30.02 16.15 27.10
N ILE A 141 -29.66 15.51 26.00
CA ILE A 141 -28.66 14.45 26.04
C ILE A 141 -27.45 15.12 26.69
N THR A 142 -26.99 14.58 27.82
CA THR A 142 -25.73 15.02 28.44
C THR A 142 -24.68 15.03 27.33
N GLU A 143 -24.49 16.20 26.72
CA GLU A 143 -23.64 16.34 25.52
C GLU A 143 -22.22 15.98 25.93
N LYS A 144 -21.75 14.84 25.47
CA LYS A 144 -20.35 14.46 25.64
C LYS A 144 -19.50 15.63 25.16
N PRO A 145 -18.39 16.00 25.85
CA PRO A 145 -17.60 17.16 25.51
C PRO A 145 -17.15 17.17 24.01
N LEU A 146 -17.00 16.00 23.42
CA LEU A 146 -16.66 15.82 22.02
C LEU A 146 -17.78 16.30 21.07
N SER A 147 -19.05 15.99 21.37
CA SER A 147 -20.19 16.40 20.52
C SER A 147 -20.39 17.92 20.58
N ARG A 148 -20.13 18.53 21.75
CA ARG A 148 -20.18 19.99 21.90
C ARG A 148 -19.06 20.68 21.11
N ALA A 149 -17.83 20.15 21.18
CA ALA A 149 -16.68 20.67 20.40
C ALA A 149 -16.96 20.58 18.89
N TYR A 150 -17.45 19.43 18.43
CA TYR A 150 -17.84 19.22 17.02
C TYR A 150 -18.91 20.23 16.57
N ARG A 151 -19.98 20.37 17.34
CA ARG A 151 -21.09 21.29 17.04
C ARG A 151 -20.64 22.76 17.01
N SER A 152 -19.76 23.13 17.94
CA SER A 152 -19.16 24.48 17.97
C SER A 152 -18.30 24.75 16.75
N SER A 153 -17.42 23.78 16.38
CA SER A 153 -16.58 23.88 15.19
C SER A 153 -17.41 23.96 13.90
N LEU A 154 -18.44 23.11 13.80
CA LEU A 154 -19.34 23.09 12.65
C LEU A 154 -20.11 24.42 12.52
N ASN A 155 -20.65 24.92 13.61
CA ASN A 155 -21.37 26.20 13.62
C ASN A 155 -20.47 27.39 13.25
N PHE A 156 -19.23 27.38 13.75
CA PHE A 156 -18.23 28.39 13.37
C PHE A 156 -17.91 28.35 11.86
N LEU A 157 -17.68 27.14 11.31
CA LEU A 157 -17.39 26.94 9.87
C LEU A 157 -18.58 27.35 8.98
N ILE A 158 -19.82 27.04 9.38
CA ILE A 158 -21.02 27.41 8.65
C ILE A 158 -21.24 28.93 8.69
N THR A 159 -21.04 29.56 9.86
CA THR A 159 -21.20 30.99 10.03
C THR A 159 -20.14 31.76 9.24
N HIS A 160 -18.90 31.23 9.23
CA HIS A 160 -17.78 31.84 8.51
C HIS A 160 -17.37 30.99 7.28
N ARG A 161 -18.32 30.81 6.34
CA ARG A 161 -18.14 29.97 5.15
C ARG A 161 -16.82 30.20 4.39
N TRP A 162 -16.40 31.47 4.27
CA TRP A 162 -15.16 31.82 3.61
C TRP A 162 -13.90 31.41 4.39
N ALA A 163 -13.98 31.41 5.73
CA ALA A 163 -12.87 30.92 6.57
C ALA A 163 -12.66 29.40 6.41
N GLY A 164 -13.75 28.64 6.28
CA GLY A 164 -13.67 27.20 5.99
C GLY A 164 -13.03 26.92 4.63
N VAL A 165 -13.45 27.64 3.59
CA VAL A 165 -12.84 27.53 2.25
C VAL A 165 -11.37 27.92 2.27
N ALA A 166 -11.03 29.06 2.90
CA ALA A 166 -9.65 29.51 3.00
C ALA A 166 -8.76 28.49 3.74
N LEU A 167 -9.25 27.91 4.83
CA LEU A 167 -8.54 26.87 5.57
C LEU A 167 -8.26 25.64 4.70
N THR A 168 -9.27 25.18 3.94
CA THR A 168 -9.12 24.03 3.03
C THR A 168 -8.09 24.31 1.95
N VAL A 169 -8.13 25.50 1.34
CA VAL A 169 -7.18 25.91 0.31
C VAL A 169 -5.75 25.99 0.87
N VAL A 170 -5.57 26.53 2.07
CA VAL A 170 -4.25 26.59 2.73
C VAL A 170 -3.72 25.18 3.00
N ILE A 171 -4.57 24.27 3.52
CA ILE A 171 -4.16 22.88 3.74
C ILE A 171 -3.75 22.21 2.41
N CYS A 172 -4.52 22.40 1.34
CA CYS A 172 -4.17 21.86 0.02
C CYS A 172 -2.84 22.39 -0.50
N ILE A 173 -2.60 23.71 -0.39
CA ILE A 173 -1.33 24.32 -0.82
C ILE A 173 -0.16 23.76 0.00
N VAL A 174 -0.28 23.69 1.33
CA VAL A 174 0.75 23.13 2.19
C VAL A 174 1.02 21.67 1.86
N SER A 175 -0.03 20.88 1.61
CA SER A 175 0.11 19.46 1.21
C SER A 175 0.86 19.32 -0.11
N VAL A 176 0.51 20.10 -1.13
CA VAL A 176 1.20 20.06 -2.44
C VAL A 176 2.66 20.48 -2.30
N LEU A 177 2.96 21.53 -1.53
CA LEU A 177 4.34 21.96 -1.28
C LEU A 177 5.13 20.91 -0.51
N SER A 178 4.51 20.21 0.45
CA SER A 178 5.17 19.12 1.20
C SER A 178 5.50 17.93 0.30
N VAL A 179 4.58 17.54 -0.58
CA VAL A 179 4.81 16.43 -1.53
C VAL A 179 5.90 16.78 -2.55
N SER A 180 5.99 18.05 -2.98
CA SER A 180 7.02 18.46 -3.92
C SER A 180 8.45 18.44 -3.33
N GLN A 181 8.57 18.44 -2.01
CA GLN A 181 9.86 18.31 -1.29
C GLN A 181 10.19 16.87 -0.91
N ALA A 182 9.17 16.01 -0.82
CA ALA A 182 9.36 14.57 -0.61
C ALA A 182 9.70 13.93 -1.95
N GLY A 183 10.90 13.39 -2.09
CA GLY A 183 11.27 12.60 -3.26
C GLY A 183 10.28 11.45 -3.47
N MET A 184 10.05 11.07 -4.71
CA MET A 184 9.20 9.92 -5.05
C MET A 184 10.09 8.68 -5.14
N GLU A 185 10.16 7.90 -4.06
CA GLU A 185 10.85 6.61 -4.03
C GLU A 185 9.82 5.50 -4.17
N LEU A 186 9.88 4.74 -5.26
CA LEU A 186 8.99 3.60 -5.51
C LEU A 186 9.26 2.44 -4.54
N ILE A 187 10.51 2.27 -4.16
CA ILE A 187 10.97 1.25 -3.22
C ILE A 187 11.88 1.96 -2.23
N PRO A 188 11.56 1.97 -0.92
CA PRO A 188 12.46 2.53 0.07
C PRO A 188 13.79 1.79 0.00
N GLU A 189 14.90 2.52 0.10
CA GLU A 189 16.24 1.96 0.17
C GLU A 189 16.30 1.04 1.40
N MET A 190 16.24 -0.26 1.15
CA MET A 190 16.50 -1.26 2.18
C MET A 190 17.98 -1.49 2.23
N ASP A 191 18.60 -1.23 3.36
CA ASP A 191 20.02 -1.56 3.59
C ASP A 191 20.15 -3.07 3.75
N GLU A 192 20.36 -3.78 2.63
CA GLU A 192 20.51 -5.24 2.59
C GLU A 192 21.92 -5.70 3.01
N GLY A 193 22.81 -4.77 3.37
CA GLY A 193 24.19 -5.10 3.72
C GLY A 193 25.05 -5.49 2.52
N GLU A 194 24.60 -5.18 1.28
CA GLU A 194 25.33 -5.54 0.07
C GLU A 194 25.61 -4.31 -0.79
N VAL A 195 26.83 -4.24 -1.33
CA VAL A 195 27.25 -3.25 -2.32
C VAL A 195 27.68 -3.97 -3.59
N SER A 196 26.97 -3.73 -4.70
CA SER A 196 27.30 -4.32 -5.99
C SER A 196 28.06 -3.33 -6.88
N VAL A 197 29.21 -3.74 -7.37
CA VAL A 197 30.02 -3.02 -8.36
C VAL A 197 29.89 -3.73 -9.70
N THR A 198 29.21 -3.12 -10.67
CA THR A 198 29.07 -3.68 -12.01
C THR A 198 30.17 -3.13 -12.92
N VAL A 199 30.92 -4.02 -13.53
CA VAL A 199 31.99 -3.71 -14.48
C VAL A 199 31.48 -3.99 -15.89
N SER A 200 31.44 -2.99 -16.75
CA SER A 200 31.11 -3.17 -18.17
C SER A 200 32.37 -3.16 -18.98
N MET A 201 32.65 -4.29 -19.64
CA MET A 201 33.84 -4.46 -20.48
C MET A 201 33.51 -4.20 -21.95
N PRO A 202 34.46 -3.66 -22.71
CA PRO A 202 34.32 -3.56 -24.17
C PRO A 202 34.13 -4.93 -24.82
N ASN A 203 33.39 -4.96 -25.91
CA ASN A 203 33.18 -6.21 -26.66
C ASN A 203 34.52 -6.79 -27.13
N GLY A 204 34.80 -8.03 -26.77
CA GLY A 204 36.05 -8.71 -27.13
C GLY A 204 37.05 -8.85 -25.99
N SER A 205 36.75 -8.36 -24.79
CA SER A 205 37.59 -8.56 -23.59
C SER A 205 37.62 -10.05 -23.21
N THR A 206 38.78 -10.52 -22.77
CA THR A 206 38.93 -11.91 -22.32
C THR A 206 38.45 -12.08 -20.88
N MET A 207 38.17 -13.32 -20.47
CA MET A 207 37.85 -13.64 -19.10
C MET A 207 38.99 -13.28 -18.13
N GLU A 208 40.23 -13.40 -18.58
CA GLU A 208 41.43 -13.06 -17.79
C GLU A 208 41.52 -11.54 -17.53
N ASP A 209 41.20 -10.72 -18.52
CA ASP A 209 41.16 -9.25 -18.36
C ASP A 209 40.08 -8.82 -17.38
N THR A 210 38.93 -9.51 -17.39
CA THR A 210 37.80 -9.26 -16.50
C THR A 210 38.18 -9.63 -15.06
N ALA A 211 38.75 -10.81 -14.86
CA ALA A 211 39.21 -11.28 -13.54
C ALA A 211 40.27 -10.35 -12.94
N ALA A 212 41.20 -9.84 -13.75
CA ALA A 212 42.21 -8.91 -13.27
C ALA A 212 41.62 -7.57 -12.75
N ILE A 213 40.53 -7.12 -13.34
CA ILE A 213 39.82 -5.92 -12.87
C ILE A 213 39.01 -6.23 -11.61
N GLU A 214 38.34 -7.38 -11.54
CA GLU A 214 37.63 -7.84 -10.33
C GLU A 214 38.57 -7.92 -9.14
N ASP A 215 39.78 -8.50 -9.31
CA ASP A 215 40.80 -8.58 -8.28
C ASP A 215 41.28 -7.20 -7.82
N ARG A 216 41.43 -6.24 -8.73
CA ARG A 216 41.78 -4.87 -8.36
C ARG A 216 40.70 -4.17 -7.54
N ILE A 217 39.42 -4.34 -7.95
CA ILE A 217 38.28 -3.80 -7.20
C ILE A 217 38.22 -4.40 -5.80
N ALA A 218 38.41 -5.71 -5.69
CA ALA A 218 38.44 -6.39 -4.41
C ALA A 218 39.57 -5.94 -3.51
N ALA A 219 40.78 -5.74 -4.07
CA ALA A 219 41.92 -5.24 -3.30
C ALA A 219 41.62 -3.84 -2.74
N ILE A 220 41.03 -2.95 -3.52
CA ILE A 220 40.64 -1.61 -3.06
C ILE A 220 39.53 -1.70 -2.00
N ALA A 221 38.55 -2.58 -2.19
CA ALA A 221 37.46 -2.78 -1.24
C ALA A 221 37.95 -3.28 0.11
N VAL A 222 38.88 -4.23 0.12
CA VAL A 222 39.52 -4.75 1.36
C VAL A 222 40.31 -3.68 2.11
N ASP A 223 40.96 -2.77 1.38
CA ASP A 223 41.76 -1.70 1.98
C ASP A 223 40.89 -0.54 2.50
N THR A 224 39.74 -0.28 1.84
CA THR A 224 38.90 0.89 2.12
C THR A 224 37.75 0.60 3.08
N ILE A 225 37.25 -0.64 3.11
CA ILE A 225 36.04 -1.02 3.83
C ILE A 225 36.34 -1.96 5.00
N PRO A 226 36.49 -1.44 6.23
CA PRO A 226 36.74 -2.28 7.40
C PRO A 226 35.54 -3.16 7.80
N GLU A 227 34.32 -2.80 7.37
CA GLU A 227 33.09 -3.54 7.65
C GLU A 227 32.78 -4.65 6.62
N LEU A 228 33.77 -5.02 5.82
CA LEU A 228 33.66 -6.07 4.81
C LEU A 228 33.62 -7.45 5.47
N GLU A 229 32.60 -8.25 5.12
CA GLU A 229 32.50 -9.65 5.55
C GLU A 229 32.90 -10.62 4.45
N GLN A 230 32.38 -10.50 3.25
CA GLN A 230 32.68 -11.38 2.12
C GLN A 230 32.62 -10.63 0.79
N ILE A 231 33.36 -11.15 -0.20
CA ILE A 231 33.32 -10.65 -1.58
C ILE A 231 32.93 -11.81 -2.51
N TYR A 232 31.91 -11.57 -3.32
CA TYR A 232 31.45 -12.51 -4.32
C TYR A 232 31.76 -11.97 -5.72
N TYR A 233 32.35 -12.82 -6.55
CA TYR A 233 32.61 -12.52 -7.95
C TYR A 233 31.56 -13.20 -8.82
N SER A 234 31.00 -12.48 -9.75
CA SER A 234 30.11 -13.03 -10.75
C SER A 234 30.59 -12.62 -12.15
N THR A 235 31.46 -13.45 -12.71
CA THR A 235 32.01 -13.27 -14.05
C THR A 235 31.16 -14.02 -15.05
N GLY A 236 30.56 -13.34 -16.02
CA GLY A 236 29.78 -13.95 -17.07
C GLY A 236 28.80 -13.00 -17.76
N SER A 237 28.19 -13.49 -18.81
CA SER A 237 27.10 -12.78 -19.47
C SER A 237 25.91 -12.66 -18.52
N SER A 238 25.73 -11.50 -17.90
CA SER A 238 24.49 -11.24 -17.21
C SER A 238 23.38 -11.11 -18.25
N THR A 239 22.56 -12.14 -18.34
CA THR A 239 21.30 -12.12 -19.10
C THR A 239 20.30 -11.24 -18.35
N SER A 240 20.60 -9.96 -18.30
CA SER A 240 19.60 -8.96 -17.96
C SER A 240 18.68 -8.81 -19.16
N ILE A 241 17.37 -8.88 -18.94
CA ILE A 241 16.34 -8.82 -19.99
C ILE A 241 16.45 -7.54 -20.86
N MET A 242 17.31 -6.59 -20.52
CA MET A 242 17.46 -5.31 -21.22
C MET A 242 18.84 -5.00 -21.79
N SER A 243 19.88 -5.79 -21.54
CA SER A 243 21.19 -5.55 -22.19
C SER A 243 22.03 -6.82 -22.24
N SER A 244 22.40 -7.25 -23.43
CA SER A 244 23.42 -8.26 -23.68
C SER A 244 24.81 -7.61 -23.66
N SER A 245 25.30 -7.21 -22.50
CA SER A 245 26.69 -6.81 -22.31
C SER A 245 27.42 -7.89 -21.53
N SER A 246 28.57 -8.32 -22.02
CA SER A 246 29.49 -9.13 -21.23
C SER A 246 29.97 -8.25 -20.09
N GLY A 247 29.45 -8.49 -18.90
CA GLY A 247 29.76 -7.75 -17.69
C GLY A 247 30.14 -8.66 -16.55
N ALA A 248 30.98 -8.16 -15.69
CA ALA A 248 31.28 -8.78 -14.41
C ALA A 248 30.66 -7.98 -13.29
N SER A 249 30.30 -8.61 -12.18
CA SER A 249 29.88 -7.92 -11.00
C SER A 249 30.62 -8.44 -9.77
N VAL A 250 31.12 -7.51 -8.99
CA VAL A 250 31.69 -7.77 -7.66
C VAL A 250 30.66 -7.35 -6.63
N THR A 251 30.12 -8.31 -5.89
CA THR A 251 29.19 -8.04 -4.76
C THR A 251 29.95 -8.15 -3.47
N ILE A 252 29.93 -7.08 -2.70
CA ILE A 252 30.57 -6.91 -1.42
C ILE A 252 29.51 -7.06 -0.35
N SER A 253 29.59 -8.11 0.46
CA SER A 253 28.73 -8.31 1.63
C SER A 253 29.37 -7.62 2.83
N LEU A 254 28.59 -6.83 3.53
CA LEU A 254 28.99 -6.08 4.71
C LEU A 254 28.44 -6.79 5.96
N VAL A 255 29.08 -6.56 7.08
CA VAL A 255 28.58 -7.03 8.39
C VAL A 255 27.19 -6.45 8.67
N ASP A 256 26.45 -7.12 9.56
CA ASP A 256 25.07 -6.71 9.94
C ASP A 256 25.00 -5.24 10.37
N LEU A 257 23.87 -4.61 10.12
CA LEU A 257 23.61 -3.19 10.39
C LEU A 257 23.89 -2.82 11.87
N ASP A 258 23.66 -3.76 12.79
CA ASP A 258 23.91 -3.58 14.22
C ASP A 258 25.43 -3.54 14.59
N GLN A 259 26.30 -3.95 13.68
CA GLN A 259 27.75 -4.03 13.87
C GLN A 259 28.53 -2.98 13.07
N ARG A 260 27.85 -2.11 12.34
CA ARG A 260 28.46 -1.05 11.52
C ARG A 260 27.81 0.31 11.76
N ASP A 261 28.63 1.36 11.70
CA ASP A 261 28.18 2.75 11.89
C ASP A 261 27.76 3.41 10.57
N ARG A 262 28.13 2.83 9.39
CA ARG A 262 27.89 3.41 8.06
C ARG A 262 26.86 2.61 7.30
N SER A 263 25.98 3.32 6.55
CA SER A 263 25.02 2.68 5.66
C SER A 263 25.70 2.09 4.41
N SER A 264 25.07 1.08 3.78
CA SER A 264 25.52 0.54 2.48
C SER A 264 25.62 1.64 1.42
N ALA A 265 24.71 2.62 1.44
CA ALA A 265 24.71 3.76 0.54
C ALA A 265 25.92 4.68 0.72
N ASP A 266 26.34 4.92 1.94
CA ASP A 266 27.54 5.76 2.22
C ASP A 266 28.83 5.05 1.82
N ILE A 267 28.90 3.74 2.10
CA ILE A 267 30.03 2.89 1.66
C ILE A 267 30.10 2.84 0.13
N ALA A 268 28.97 2.68 -0.55
CA ALA A 268 28.91 2.70 -2.01
C ALA A 268 29.36 4.04 -2.61
N LYS A 269 29.00 5.19 -1.99
CA LYS A 269 29.48 6.51 -2.40
C LYS A 269 30.99 6.67 -2.24
N GLN A 270 31.54 6.20 -1.13
CA GLN A 270 32.98 6.23 -0.89
C GLN A 270 33.71 5.34 -1.90
N LEU A 271 33.27 4.09 -2.04
CA LEU A 271 33.85 3.15 -2.97
C LEU A 271 33.79 3.67 -4.42
N ARG A 272 32.72 4.34 -4.82
CA ARG A 272 32.60 5.00 -6.12
C ARG A 272 33.67 6.07 -6.31
N HIS A 273 33.98 6.84 -5.27
CA HIS A 273 35.03 7.85 -5.34
C HIS A 273 36.40 7.22 -5.51
N ASP A 274 36.68 6.15 -4.76
CA ASP A 274 37.99 5.49 -4.76
C ASP A 274 38.23 4.65 -6.02
N LEU A 275 37.15 4.26 -6.70
CA LEU A 275 37.22 3.53 -7.96
C LEU A 275 37.19 4.42 -9.21
N GLN A 276 37.15 5.75 -9.10
CA GLN A 276 37.09 6.69 -10.23
C GLN A 276 38.29 6.55 -11.20
N ASP A 277 39.44 6.10 -10.71
CA ASP A 277 40.64 5.93 -11.51
C ASP A 277 40.62 4.64 -12.37
N ILE A 278 39.62 3.78 -12.22
CA ILE A 278 39.47 2.56 -13.03
C ILE A 278 38.59 2.86 -14.26
N ALA A 279 39.23 2.95 -15.44
CA ALA A 279 38.64 3.43 -16.69
C ALA A 279 37.45 2.60 -17.23
N CYS A 280 37.08 1.47 -16.64
CA CYS A 280 36.04 0.55 -17.12
C CYS A 280 34.80 0.52 -16.22
N LEU A 281 34.70 1.37 -15.19
CA LEU A 281 33.58 1.36 -14.26
C LEU A 281 32.42 2.20 -14.75
N LEU A 282 31.29 1.57 -15.02
CA LEU A 282 30.05 2.26 -15.41
C LEU A 282 29.12 2.55 -14.24
N TYR A 283 29.14 1.77 -13.15
CA TYR A 283 28.16 1.97 -12.08
C TYR A 283 28.48 1.22 -10.77
N THR A 284 28.43 1.91 -9.63
CA THR A 284 28.34 1.31 -8.29
C THR A 284 26.97 1.59 -7.73
N SER A 285 26.21 0.55 -7.37
CA SER A 285 24.89 0.66 -6.75
C SER A 285 24.88 -0.05 -5.39
N PRO A 286 24.22 0.52 -4.38
CA PRO A 286 24.05 -0.15 -3.10
C PRO A 286 23.15 -1.39 -3.17
N SER A 287 22.35 -1.56 -4.22
CA SER A 287 21.56 -2.78 -4.45
C SER A 287 21.17 -2.91 -5.93
N PRO A 288 21.00 -4.14 -6.48
CA PRO A 288 20.44 -4.35 -7.81
C PRO A 288 19.02 -3.79 -7.99
N ARG A 289 18.33 -3.46 -6.91
CA ARG A 289 16.99 -2.88 -6.90
C ARG A 289 16.94 -1.36 -7.02
N ASP A 290 18.08 -0.69 -6.88
CA ASP A 290 18.21 0.77 -6.95
C ASP A 290 18.31 1.35 -8.36
N ARG A 291 17.96 0.56 -9.38
CA ARG A 291 17.85 1.03 -10.76
C ARG A 291 16.42 1.47 -11.04
N GLY A 292 16.11 2.69 -10.67
CA GLY A 292 14.94 3.41 -11.15
C GLY A 292 15.22 4.07 -12.48
#